data_e3f02abec6581db486c1e14ff0c0a35a
#
_entry.id   e3f02abec6581db486c1e14ff0c0a35a
#
_cell.length_a   1.000
_cell.length_b   1.000
_cell.length_c   1.000
_cell.angle_alpha   90.00
_cell.angle_beta   90.00
_cell.angle_gamma   90.00
#
_symmetry.space_group_name_H-M   'P 1'
#
loop_
_entity.id
_entity.type
_entity.pdbx_description
1 polymer ?
#
loop_
_entity_poly.entity_id
_entity_poly.type
_entity_poly.pdbx_seq_one_letter_code
_entity_poly.pdbx_strand_id
1 'polypeptide(L)'
;MLDYDDLLLYWAQMMQERSIAADVSDRFDHVLVDEYQDTNRLQGSILLSLKPDGRGLTVVGDDAQSIYSFRAATVRNILDFPGHFSPRAEIITLDQNYRSTQPILTAANAVIDLAEERFTKNLWSQRASAERPQLVSVRDEADQARYIVEKVLANREAGLALKSQAILFRASHHSGPLEVELTRRNIPFVKYGGLKFLEAAHIKDVLAFLRWAENPRDRVAGFRVIQLLPGVGPATAARILDRMAEQSAPMRGLSEFTRPAAAAESWPSFLTAIKLVYGKSAGWPAELDLICRWYEPHLERIHEDAAARQDDLIQLGQIASSYPSRERFLTELTLDPPDATSDRAGTPLLDEDYLILSTIHSAKGQEWKSVFILNAVDGCLPSDLATGSSAEIEEERRLIYVAMTRAKNNLHLIVPQRFFAHSQRSGGARHMYAARTRFIPADILHHFEGCLWPLAAEPADGPAVSRQRTDIGARLRRMWK
;
A
#
# COMPACT_ATOMS: atom_id res chain seq x y z
N MET A 1 -4.58 -17.55 -30.15
CA MET A 1 -4.12 -18.10 -28.86
C MET A 1 -5.24 -17.81 -27.89
N LEU A 2 -5.73 -18.80 -27.12
CA LEU A 2 -6.79 -18.60 -26.15
C LEU A 2 -6.14 -18.21 -24.82
N ASP A 3 -6.72 -17.25 -24.12
CA ASP A 3 -6.39 -16.93 -22.74
C ASP A 3 -7.42 -17.55 -21.74
N TYR A 4 -7.25 -17.30 -20.45
CA TYR A 4 -8.14 -17.86 -19.43
C TYR A 4 -9.56 -17.27 -19.50
N ASP A 5 -9.72 -16.03 -19.91
CA ASP A 5 -11.02 -15.37 -20.04
C ASP A 5 -11.78 -15.92 -21.25
N ASP A 6 -11.09 -16.20 -22.35
CA ASP A 6 -11.65 -16.92 -23.50
C ASP A 6 -12.19 -18.30 -23.12
N LEU A 7 -11.44 -19.07 -22.29
CA LEU A 7 -11.88 -20.38 -21.83
C LEU A 7 -13.16 -20.31 -21.00
N LEU A 8 -13.26 -19.32 -20.10
CA LEU A 8 -14.48 -19.10 -19.30
C LEU A 8 -15.66 -18.69 -20.18
N LEU A 9 -15.43 -17.83 -21.18
CA LEU A 9 -16.45 -17.39 -22.11
C LEU A 9 -16.99 -18.58 -22.94
N TYR A 10 -16.09 -19.37 -23.50
CA TYR A 10 -16.49 -20.57 -24.28
C TYR A 10 -17.22 -21.58 -23.38
N TRP A 11 -16.76 -21.80 -22.16
CA TRP A 11 -17.44 -22.67 -21.22
C TRP A 11 -18.86 -22.16 -20.92
N ALA A 12 -19.02 -20.89 -20.63
CA ALA A 12 -20.34 -20.29 -20.40
C ALA A 12 -21.26 -20.46 -21.62
N GLN A 13 -20.74 -20.29 -22.85
CA GLN A 13 -21.51 -20.52 -24.08
C GLN A 13 -21.89 -22.01 -24.28
N MET A 14 -20.96 -22.93 -24.04
CA MET A 14 -21.23 -24.36 -24.11
C MET A 14 -22.36 -24.80 -23.16
N MET A 15 -22.37 -24.21 -21.95
CA MET A 15 -23.41 -24.52 -20.94
C MET A 15 -24.78 -23.93 -21.29
N GLN A 16 -24.90 -23.07 -22.30
CA GLN A 16 -26.22 -22.66 -22.83
C GLN A 16 -26.86 -23.71 -23.73
N GLU A 17 -26.06 -24.62 -24.31
CA GLU A 17 -26.55 -25.75 -25.08
C GLU A 17 -27.03 -26.85 -24.13
N ARG A 18 -28.34 -27.07 -24.10
CA ARG A 18 -29.00 -27.96 -23.11
C ARG A 18 -28.46 -29.39 -23.11
N SER A 19 -28.11 -29.92 -24.28
CA SER A 19 -27.57 -31.28 -24.41
C SER A 19 -26.18 -31.39 -23.77
N ILE A 20 -25.35 -30.38 -23.97
CA ILE A 20 -23.99 -30.33 -23.39
C ILE A 20 -24.08 -30.09 -21.89
N ALA A 21 -24.93 -29.17 -21.45
CA ALA A 21 -25.14 -28.89 -20.03
C ALA A 21 -25.60 -30.11 -19.26
N ALA A 22 -26.54 -30.88 -19.83
CA ALA A 22 -27.03 -32.14 -19.23
C ALA A 22 -25.91 -33.19 -19.13
N ASP A 23 -25.14 -33.43 -20.24
CA ASP A 23 -24.04 -34.39 -20.24
C ASP A 23 -22.95 -34.04 -19.20
N VAL A 24 -22.62 -32.74 -19.06
CA VAL A 24 -21.64 -32.29 -18.04
C VAL A 24 -22.21 -32.41 -16.64
N SER A 25 -23.48 -32.01 -16.42
CA SER A 25 -24.16 -32.08 -15.13
C SER A 25 -24.25 -33.51 -14.59
N ASP A 26 -24.57 -34.48 -15.45
CA ASP A 26 -24.73 -35.89 -15.09
C ASP A 26 -23.44 -36.58 -14.65
N ARG A 27 -22.28 -35.92 -14.89
CA ARG A 27 -20.98 -36.44 -14.45
C ARG A 27 -20.70 -36.16 -12.97
N PHE A 28 -21.46 -35.30 -12.33
CA PHE A 28 -21.24 -34.87 -10.96
C PHE A 28 -22.53 -34.96 -10.13
N ASP A 29 -22.55 -35.81 -9.12
CA ASP A 29 -23.64 -35.85 -8.15
C ASP A 29 -23.67 -34.59 -7.29
N HIS A 30 -22.49 -34.13 -6.85
CA HIS A 30 -22.30 -32.94 -6.02
C HIS A 30 -21.29 -31.96 -6.62
N VAL A 31 -21.59 -30.69 -6.51
CA VAL A 31 -20.71 -29.58 -6.87
C VAL A 31 -20.52 -28.70 -5.64
N LEU A 32 -19.28 -28.56 -5.19
CA LEU A 32 -18.90 -27.77 -4.03
C LEU A 32 -18.04 -26.58 -4.51
N VAL A 33 -18.42 -25.37 -4.15
CA VAL A 33 -17.70 -24.14 -4.53
C VAL A 33 -17.30 -23.41 -3.27
N ASP A 34 -16.00 -23.17 -3.11
CA ASP A 34 -15.45 -22.36 -2.05
C ASP A 34 -15.16 -20.95 -2.53
N GLU A 35 -15.03 -19.97 -1.60
CA GLU A 35 -14.78 -18.55 -1.87
C GLU A 35 -15.76 -17.97 -2.92
N TYR A 36 -17.04 -18.34 -2.85
CA TYR A 36 -18.02 -18.00 -3.89
C TYR A 36 -18.22 -16.49 -4.08
N GLN A 37 -17.96 -15.68 -3.07
CA GLN A 37 -17.99 -14.20 -3.14
C GLN A 37 -16.93 -13.61 -4.10
N ASP A 38 -15.91 -14.38 -4.48
CA ASP A 38 -14.84 -13.93 -5.39
C ASP A 38 -15.12 -14.32 -6.86
N THR A 39 -16.27 -14.95 -7.13
CA THR A 39 -16.65 -15.37 -8.48
C THR A 39 -17.16 -14.18 -9.31
N ASN A 40 -16.85 -14.21 -10.62
CA ASN A 40 -17.42 -13.29 -11.59
C ASN A 40 -18.77 -13.78 -12.12
N ARG A 41 -19.45 -12.95 -12.92
CA ARG A 41 -20.79 -13.30 -13.47
C ARG A 41 -20.77 -14.52 -14.38
N LEU A 42 -19.71 -14.72 -15.17
CA LEU A 42 -19.59 -15.91 -16.04
C LEU A 42 -19.48 -17.18 -15.22
N GLN A 43 -18.65 -17.19 -14.18
CA GLN A 43 -18.51 -18.32 -13.27
C GLN A 43 -19.83 -18.64 -12.56
N GLY A 44 -20.55 -17.62 -12.10
CA GLY A 44 -21.90 -17.79 -11.54
C GLY A 44 -22.89 -18.41 -12.54
N SER A 45 -22.90 -17.93 -13.80
CA SER A 45 -23.80 -18.46 -14.84
C SER A 45 -23.48 -19.91 -15.23
N ILE A 46 -22.19 -20.26 -15.29
CA ILE A 46 -21.75 -21.65 -15.53
C ILE A 46 -22.29 -22.56 -14.43
N LEU A 47 -22.15 -22.15 -13.17
CA LEU A 47 -22.58 -22.93 -12.02
C LEU A 47 -24.11 -23.16 -12.01
N LEU A 48 -24.90 -22.11 -12.27
CA LEU A 48 -26.34 -22.19 -12.35
C LEU A 48 -26.82 -23.05 -13.54
N SER A 49 -26.09 -23.05 -14.66
CA SER A 49 -26.35 -23.90 -15.79
C SER A 49 -25.99 -25.37 -15.51
N LEU A 50 -24.96 -25.60 -14.69
CA LEU A 50 -24.49 -26.92 -14.30
C LEU A 50 -25.49 -27.62 -13.34
N LYS A 51 -26.09 -26.86 -12.42
CA LYS A 51 -27.07 -27.36 -11.43
C LYS A 51 -28.29 -26.45 -11.38
N PRO A 52 -29.17 -26.47 -12.42
CA PRO A 52 -30.25 -25.50 -12.57
C PRO A 52 -31.35 -25.63 -11.50
N ASP A 53 -31.52 -26.81 -10.92
CA ASP A 53 -32.45 -27.07 -9.82
C ASP A 53 -31.80 -26.95 -8.43
N GLY A 54 -30.49 -26.70 -8.37
CA GLY A 54 -29.72 -26.56 -7.14
C GLY A 54 -29.43 -27.89 -6.42
N ARG A 55 -29.90 -29.02 -6.90
CA ARG A 55 -29.67 -30.33 -6.24
C ARG A 55 -28.20 -30.69 -6.29
N GLY A 56 -27.64 -31.03 -5.12
CA GLY A 56 -26.22 -31.36 -4.99
C GLY A 56 -25.27 -30.16 -5.17
N LEU A 57 -25.77 -28.91 -5.16
CA LEU A 57 -24.96 -27.72 -5.21
C LEU A 57 -24.82 -27.13 -3.83
N THR A 58 -23.57 -26.91 -3.41
CA THR A 58 -23.23 -26.22 -2.17
C THR A 58 -22.18 -25.14 -2.47
N VAL A 59 -22.45 -23.92 -2.09
CA VAL A 59 -21.48 -22.82 -2.17
C VAL A 59 -21.09 -22.39 -0.75
N VAL A 60 -19.81 -22.10 -0.55
CA VAL A 60 -19.27 -21.57 0.69
C VAL A 60 -18.63 -20.22 0.40
N GLY A 61 -18.87 -19.24 1.24
CA GLY A 61 -18.29 -17.92 1.07
C GLY A 61 -18.64 -16.96 2.19
N ASP A 62 -18.03 -15.81 2.14
CA ASP A 62 -18.21 -14.71 3.08
C ASP A 62 -18.38 -13.40 2.31
N ASP A 63 -19.61 -12.87 2.25
CA ASP A 63 -19.92 -11.59 1.60
C ASP A 63 -19.07 -10.44 2.13
N ALA A 64 -18.72 -10.44 3.41
CA ALA A 64 -17.84 -9.44 4.03
C ALA A 64 -16.38 -9.55 3.60
N GLN A 65 -15.98 -10.59 2.86
CA GLN A 65 -14.64 -10.77 2.28
C GLN A 65 -14.62 -10.62 0.75
N SER A 66 -15.70 -10.12 0.12
CA SER A 66 -15.74 -9.79 -1.31
C SER A 66 -14.99 -8.49 -1.60
N ILE A 67 -13.72 -8.60 -2.01
CA ILE A 67 -12.78 -7.48 -2.21
C ILE A 67 -12.05 -7.54 -3.57
N TYR A 68 -12.57 -8.29 -4.55
CA TYR A 68 -11.93 -8.49 -5.85
C TYR A 68 -12.78 -7.96 -7.02
N SER A 69 -13.53 -6.86 -6.83
CA SER A 69 -14.34 -6.26 -7.91
C SER A 69 -13.48 -5.84 -9.11
N PHE A 70 -12.24 -5.41 -8.88
CA PHE A 70 -11.27 -5.09 -9.92
C PHE A 70 -10.87 -6.29 -10.82
N ARG A 71 -11.20 -7.53 -10.40
CA ARG A 71 -11.12 -8.77 -11.19
C ARG A 71 -12.48 -9.22 -11.72
N ALA A 72 -13.44 -8.30 -11.80
CA ALA A 72 -14.82 -8.56 -12.21
C ALA A 72 -15.60 -9.49 -11.27
N ALA A 73 -15.11 -9.80 -10.06
CA ALA A 73 -15.89 -10.47 -9.03
C ALA A 73 -17.06 -9.58 -8.60
N THR A 74 -18.14 -10.20 -8.19
CA THR A 74 -19.33 -9.48 -7.72
C THR A 74 -19.93 -10.11 -6.48
N VAL A 75 -20.09 -9.30 -5.44
CA VAL A 75 -20.78 -9.71 -4.20
C VAL A 75 -22.23 -10.14 -4.46
N ARG A 76 -22.82 -9.66 -5.57
CA ARG A 76 -24.18 -10.07 -5.96
C ARG A 76 -24.30 -11.58 -6.15
N ASN A 77 -23.26 -12.25 -6.65
CA ASN A 77 -23.30 -13.69 -6.84
C ASN A 77 -23.65 -14.43 -5.54
N ILE A 78 -23.03 -14.08 -4.41
CA ILE A 78 -23.31 -14.73 -3.13
C ILE A 78 -24.61 -14.21 -2.48
N LEU A 79 -24.87 -12.90 -2.54
CA LEU A 79 -26.07 -12.32 -1.93
C LEU A 79 -27.36 -12.80 -2.61
N ASP A 80 -27.36 -12.90 -3.93
CA ASP A 80 -28.53 -13.31 -4.72
C ASP A 80 -28.67 -14.82 -4.83
N PHE A 81 -27.60 -15.59 -4.52
CA PHE A 81 -27.56 -17.04 -4.71
C PHE A 81 -28.78 -17.78 -4.16
N PRO A 82 -29.27 -17.55 -2.93
CA PRO A 82 -30.40 -18.28 -2.40
C PRO A 82 -31.69 -18.06 -3.22
N GLY A 83 -31.82 -16.91 -3.87
CA GLY A 83 -32.99 -16.54 -4.68
C GLY A 83 -33.05 -17.17 -6.05
N HIS A 84 -31.97 -17.79 -6.54
CA HIS A 84 -31.96 -18.45 -7.84
C HIS A 84 -32.77 -19.76 -7.88
N PHE A 85 -33.11 -20.32 -6.73
CA PHE A 85 -33.74 -21.65 -6.63
C PHE A 85 -35.15 -21.59 -6.05
N SER A 86 -35.96 -22.59 -6.40
CA SER A 86 -37.29 -22.78 -5.83
C SER A 86 -37.44 -24.26 -5.40
N PRO A 87 -37.54 -24.56 -4.09
CA PRO A 87 -37.46 -23.61 -2.96
C PRO A 87 -36.11 -22.91 -2.88
N ARG A 88 -36.05 -21.76 -2.20
CA ARG A 88 -34.80 -21.03 -1.98
C ARG A 88 -33.73 -21.92 -1.34
N ALA A 89 -32.46 -21.69 -1.71
CA ALA A 89 -31.37 -22.43 -1.09
C ALA A 89 -31.31 -22.17 0.44
N GLU A 90 -31.04 -23.23 1.18
CA GLU A 90 -30.85 -23.15 2.62
C GLU A 90 -29.55 -22.42 2.96
N ILE A 91 -29.59 -21.51 3.93
CA ILE A 91 -28.43 -20.76 4.40
C ILE A 91 -28.00 -21.30 5.77
N ILE A 92 -26.81 -21.85 5.84
CA ILE A 92 -26.19 -22.31 7.08
C ILE A 92 -25.08 -21.34 7.46
N THR A 93 -25.22 -20.63 8.58
CA THR A 93 -24.24 -19.65 9.04
C THR A 93 -23.19 -20.32 9.93
N LEU A 94 -21.90 -20.13 9.56
CA LEU A 94 -20.75 -20.52 10.38
C LEU A 94 -20.19 -19.25 11.04
N ASP A 95 -20.54 -19.01 12.31
CA ASP A 95 -20.25 -17.79 13.04
C ASP A 95 -19.16 -17.95 14.11
N GLN A 96 -18.81 -19.18 14.50
CA GLN A 96 -17.72 -19.41 15.44
C GLN A 96 -16.35 -19.25 14.77
N ASN A 97 -15.56 -18.30 15.30
CA ASN A 97 -14.21 -18.01 14.83
C ASN A 97 -13.17 -18.59 15.80
N TYR A 98 -12.19 -19.30 15.25
CA TYR A 98 -11.11 -19.94 16.00
C TYR A 98 -9.77 -19.18 15.90
N ARG A 99 -9.72 -18.13 15.08
CA ARG A 99 -8.52 -17.35 14.78
C ARG A 99 -8.28 -16.22 15.79
N SER A 100 -9.23 -15.31 15.88
CA SER A 100 -9.10 -14.03 16.56
C SER A 100 -9.63 -14.07 17.99
N THR A 101 -9.13 -13.18 18.84
CA THR A 101 -9.73 -12.94 20.17
C THR A 101 -11.07 -12.23 20.05
N GLN A 102 -11.95 -12.40 21.04
CA GLN A 102 -13.29 -11.82 21.04
C GLN A 102 -13.31 -10.29 20.88
N PRO A 103 -12.45 -9.48 21.52
CA PRO A 103 -12.44 -8.04 21.30
C PRO A 103 -12.16 -7.61 19.87
N ILE A 104 -11.28 -8.34 19.16
CA ILE A 104 -11.00 -8.07 17.74
C ILE A 104 -12.25 -8.33 16.90
N LEU A 105 -12.93 -9.45 17.13
CA LEU A 105 -14.16 -9.79 16.40
C LEU A 105 -15.29 -8.81 16.70
N THR A 106 -15.44 -8.39 17.95
CA THR A 106 -16.45 -7.40 18.35
C THR A 106 -16.24 -6.07 17.61
N ALA A 107 -15.00 -5.59 17.51
CA ALA A 107 -14.68 -4.39 16.73
C ALA A 107 -14.89 -4.59 15.22
N ALA A 108 -14.49 -5.74 14.67
CA ALA A 108 -14.68 -6.04 13.25
C ALA A 108 -16.17 -6.20 12.88
N ASN A 109 -16.96 -6.87 13.72
CA ASN A 109 -18.41 -6.94 13.57
C ASN A 109 -19.03 -5.54 13.55
N ALA A 110 -18.66 -4.67 14.51
CA ALA A 110 -19.18 -3.31 14.56
C ALA A 110 -18.87 -2.49 13.30
N VAL A 111 -17.74 -2.72 12.64
CA VAL A 111 -17.40 -2.09 11.35
C VAL A 111 -18.26 -2.60 10.22
N ILE A 112 -18.44 -3.93 10.12
CA ILE A 112 -19.19 -4.52 9.01
C ILE A 112 -20.71 -4.40 9.20
N ASP A 113 -21.19 -4.25 10.44
CA ASP A 113 -22.60 -4.03 10.77
C ASP A 113 -23.14 -2.72 10.19
N LEU A 114 -22.27 -1.78 9.84
CA LEU A 114 -22.61 -0.52 9.18
C LEU A 114 -22.82 -0.68 7.66
N ALA A 115 -22.61 -1.88 7.09
CA ALA A 115 -22.84 -2.13 5.66
C ALA A 115 -24.35 -2.10 5.34
N GLU A 116 -24.71 -1.50 4.20
CA GLU A 116 -26.11 -1.36 3.77
C GLU A 116 -26.77 -2.71 3.48
N GLU A 117 -26.01 -3.65 2.92
CA GLU A 117 -26.49 -4.96 2.53
C GLU A 117 -25.45 -6.05 2.85
N ARG A 118 -25.86 -7.06 3.59
CA ARG A 118 -25.02 -8.20 4.00
C ARG A 118 -25.85 -9.36 4.51
N PHE A 119 -25.26 -10.55 4.59
CA PHE A 119 -25.82 -11.61 5.42
C PHE A 119 -25.65 -11.28 6.91
N THR A 120 -26.70 -11.53 7.68
CA THR A 120 -26.66 -11.33 9.13
C THR A 120 -25.82 -12.44 9.76
N LYS A 121 -24.61 -12.10 10.15
CA LYS A 121 -23.72 -12.96 10.93
C LYS A 121 -22.92 -12.12 11.92
N ASN A 122 -22.68 -12.66 13.11
CA ASN A 122 -21.81 -12.04 14.10
C ASN A 122 -20.77 -13.05 14.52
N LEU A 123 -19.54 -12.84 14.08
CA LEU A 123 -18.44 -13.73 14.46
C LEU A 123 -18.20 -13.64 15.97
N TRP A 124 -18.08 -14.82 16.59
CA TRP A 124 -17.76 -14.92 18.00
C TRP A 124 -16.64 -15.95 18.25
N SER A 125 -15.93 -15.82 19.39
CA SER A 125 -14.82 -16.70 19.72
C SER A 125 -14.78 -17.00 21.22
N GLN A 126 -14.34 -18.19 21.56
CA GLN A 126 -14.01 -18.56 22.96
C GLN A 126 -12.65 -17.98 23.41
N ARG A 127 -11.88 -17.39 22.49
CA ARG A 127 -10.58 -16.80 22.79
C ARG A 127 -10.75 -15.45 23.49
N ALA A 128 -10.90 -15.49 24.81
CA ALA A 128 -11.01 -14.27 25.61
C ALA A 128 -9.69 -13.49 25.64
N SER A 129 -9.78 -12.17 25.70
CA SER A 129 -8.66 -11.26 25.92
C SER A 129 -9.19 -10.01 26.63
N ALA A 130 -8.37 -9.40 27.47
CA ALA A 130 -8.65 -8.09 28.04
C ALA A 130 -8.25 -6.94 27.08
N GLU A 131 -7.38 -7.22 26.09
CA GLU A 131 -6.86 -6.23 25.16
C GLU A 131 -7.84 -5.98 24.02
N ARG A 132 -8.22 -4.70 23.85
CA ARG A 132 -9.00 -4.24 22.71
C ARG A 132 -8.09 -3.81 21.56
N PRO A 133 -8.59 -3.80 20.30
CA PRO A 133 -7.86 -3.20 19.20
C PRO A 133 -7.42 -1.76 19.53
N GLN A 134 -6.16 -1.46 19.25
CA GLN A 134 -5.57 -0.15 19.49
C GLN A 134 -5.85 0.80 18.32
N LEU A 135 -6.43 1.97 18.61
CA LEU A 135 -6.59 3.06 17.65
C LEU A 135 -5.53 4.13 17.96
N VAL A 136 -4.44 4.12 17.21
CA VAL A 136 -3.23 4.88 17.52
C VAL A 136 -3.17 6.15 16.71
N SER A 137 -3.34 7.30 17.35
CA SER A 137 -3.16 8.60 16.71
C SER A 137 -1.68 9.00 16.73
N VAL A 138 -1.13 9.31 15.57
CA VAL A 138 0.25 9.78 15.38
C VAL A 138 0.25 11.11 14.63
N ARG A 139 1.35 11.87 14.66
CA ARG A 139 1.41 13.18 14.00
C ARG A 139 1.39 13.07 12.48
N ASP A 140 2.19 12.15 11.94
CA ASP A 140 2.40 11.96 10.50
C ASP A 140 2.89 10.53 10.19
N GLU A 141 3.17 10.26 8.92
CA GLU A 141 3.62 8.96 8.44
C GLU A 141 5.02 8.56 8.95
N ALA A 142 5.87 9.53 9.27
CA ALA A 142 7.18 9.26 9.88
C ALA A 142 7.02 8.78 11.33
N ASP A 143 6.12 9.39 12.08
CA ASP A 143 5.75 8.92 13.42
C ASP A 143 5.06 7.55 13.37
N GLN A 144 4.20 7.31 12.39
CA GLN A 144 3.61 6.01 12.14
C GLN A 144 4.67 4.92 11.97
N ALA A 145 5.67 5.17 11.12
CA ALA A 145 6.77 4.22 10.89
C ALA A 145 7.56 3.95 12.19
N ARG A 146 7.88 4.98 12.96
CA ARG A 146 8.59 4.85 14.24
C ARG A 146 7.81 4.06 15.27
N TYR A 147 6.51 4.37 15.44
CA TYR A 147 5.62 3.63 16.34
C TYR A 147 5.62 2.13 16.03
N ILE A 148 5.43 1.79 14.74
CA ILE A 148 5.37 0.39 14.31
C ILE A 148 6.68 -0.32 14.61
N VAL A 149 7.80 0.28 14.25
CA VAL A 149 9.12 -0.32 14.48
C VAL A 149 9.38 -0.54 15.97
N GLU A 150 9.04 0.42 16.83
CA GLU A 150 9.17 0.26 18.29
C GLU A 150 8.29 -0.89 18.82
N LYS A 151 7.03 -0.99 18.35
CA LYS A 151 6.13 -2.06 18.75
C LYS A 151 6.56 -3.44 18.23
N VAL A 152 7.02 -3.51 16.98
CA VAL A 152 7.54 -4.75 16.38
C VAL A 152 8.74 -5.26 17.16
N LEU A 153 9.67 -4.37 17.52
CA LEU A 153 10.85 -4.73 18.33
C LEU A 153 10.47 -5.14 19.75
N ALA A 154 9.59 -4.41 20.41
CA ALA A 154 9.08 -4.76 21.74
C ALA A 154 8.38 -6.13 21.74
N ASN A 155 7.59 -6.43 20.72
CA ASN A 155 6.97 -7.73 20.53
C ASN A 155 8.03 -8.84 20.34
N ARG A 156 9.09 -8.55 19.57
CA ARG A 156 10.19 -9.49 19.37
C ARG A 156 10.94 -9.78 20.67
N GLU A 157 11.22 -8.76 21.45
CA GLU A 157 11.81 -8.89 22.79
C GLU A 157 10.93 -9.72 23.74
N ALA A 158 9.61 -9.61 23.61
CA ALA A 158 8.63 -10.43 24.32
C ALA A 158 8.49 -11.86 23.74
N GLY A 159 9.31 -12.24 22.75
CA GLY A 159 9.36 -13.60 22.18
C GLY A 159 8.42 -13.82 20.98
N LEU A 160 7.85 -12.76 20.41
CA LEU A 160 7.03 -12.88 19.20
C LEU A 160 7.91 -12.73 17.95
N ALA A 161 8.05 -13.80 17.16
CA ALA A 161 8.83 -13.79 15.92
C ALA A 161 8.34 -12.70 14.95
N LEU A 162 9.23 -12.12 14.13
CA LEU A 162 8.90 -11.12 13.12
C LEU A 162 7.85 -11.66 12.13
N LYS A 163 8.02 -12.90 11.65
CA LYS A 163 7.08 -13.56 10.71
C LYS A 163 5.69 -13.81 11.29
N SER A 164 5.50 -13.64 12.60
CA SER A 164 4.19 -13.69 13.26
C SER A 164 3.53 -12.31 13.33
N GLN A 165 4.13 -11.28 12.77
CA GLN A 165 3.67 -9.90 12.76
C GLN A 165 3.51 -9.42 11.32
N ALA A 166 2.45 -8.68 11.03
CA ALA A 166 2.22 -8.13 9.69
C ALA A 166 1.80 -6.67 9.73
N ILE A 167 2.25 -5.94 8.73
CA ILE A 167 1.83 -4.57 8.46
C ILE A 167 1.01 -4.58 7.16
N LEU A 168 -0.24 -4.15 7.28
CA LEU A 168 -1.20 -4.15 6.19
C LEU A 168 -1.49 -2.73 5.72
N PHE A 169 -1.57 -2.54 4.42
CA PHE A 169 -1.83 -1.24 3.80
C PHE A 169 -2.70 -1.36 2.55
N ARG A 170 -3.42 -0.28 2.21
CA ARG A 170 -4.33 -0.25 1.07
C ARG A 170 -3.61 -0.22 -0.27
N ALA A 171 -2.59 0.60 -0.39
CA ALA A 171 -1.80 0.75 -1.61
C ALA A 171 -0.31 0.59 -1.31
N SER A 172 0.46 0.09 -2.29
CA SER A 172 1.88 -0.26 -2.13
C SER A 172 2.74 0.92 -1.66
N HIS A 173 2.47 2.13 -2.14
CA HIS A 173 3.22 3.33 -1.77
C HIS A 173 3.05 3.73 -0.29
N HIS A 174 1.95 3.35 0.38
CA HIS A 174 1.74 3.67 1.80
C HIS A 174 2.81 3.07 2.73
N SER A 175 3.52 2.04 2.32
CA SER A 175 4.58 1.42 3.11
C SER A 175 5.95 2.10 3.00
N GLY A 176 6.14 3.01 2.04
CA GLY A 176 7.46 3.61 1.74
C GLY A 176 8.20 4.17 2.95
N PRO A 177 7.62 5.08 3.76
CA PRO A 177 8.29 5.60 4.96
C PRO A 177 8.67 4.51 5.96
N LEU A 178 7.83 3.48 6.09
CA LEU A 178 8.11 2.34 6.97
C LEU A 178 9.25 1.47 6.43
N GLU A 179 9.29 1.21 5.13
CA GLU A 179 10.36 0.42 4.50
C GLU A 179 11.73 1.08 4.71
N VAL A 180 11.78 2.41 4.58
CA VAL A 180 13.00 3.18 4.86
C VAL A 180 13.41 3.06 6.34
N GLU A 181 12.47 3.18 7.28
CA GLU A 181 12.77 3.06 8.71
C GLU A 181 13.19 1.63 9.10
N LEU A 182 12.58 0.60 8.52
CA LEU A 182 12.98 -0.81 8.71
C LEU A 182 14.39 -1.05 8.17
N THR A 183 14.70 -0.56 6.96
CA THR A 183 16.04 -0.66 6.35
C THR A 183 17.08 0.05 7.21
N ARG A 184 16.81 1.26 7.69
CA ARG A 184 17.69 2.04 8.56
C ARG A 184 18.03 1.29 9.86
N ARG A 185 17.11 0.48 10.37
CA ARG A 185 17.29 -0.29 11.61
C ARG A 185 17.71 -1.74 11.37
N ASN A 186 18.02 -2.12 10.13
CA ASN A 186 18.40 -3.48 9.75
C ASN A 186 17.36 -4.53 10.19
N ILE A 187 16.06 -4.22 10.07
CA ILE A 187 14.98 -5.15 10.33
C ILE A 187 14.60 -5.84 9.02
N PRO A 188 14.81 -7.16 8.89
CA PRO A 188 14.48 -7.87 7.67
C PRO A 188 12.97 -7.93 7.46
N PHE A 189 12.52 -7.69 6.22
CA PHE A 189 11.12 -7.76 5.84
C PHE A 189 10.90 -8.29 4.43
N VAL A 190 9.73 -8.86 4.19
CA VAL A 190 9.23 -9.28 2.88
C VAL A 190 7.97 -8.50 2.57
N LYS A 191 7.83 -8.02 1.32
CA LYS A 191 6.65 -7.28 0.85
C LYS A 191 5.87 -8.09 -0.16
N TYR A 192 4.55 -8.18 0.08
CA TYR A 192 3.59 -8.79 -0.81
C TYR A 192 2.64 -7.71 -1.40
N GLY A 193 2.33 -7.81 -2.68
CA GLY A 193 1.44 -6.85 -3.36
C GLY A 193 2.16 -5.58 -3.83
N GLY A 194 3.31 -5.75 -4.45
CA GLY A 194 4.11 -4.71 -5.08
C GLY A 194 5.61 -4.89 -4.81
N LEU A 195 6.41 -4.21 -5.62
CA LEU A 195 7.87 -4.17 -5.43
C LEU A 195 8.20 -3.42 -4.13
N LYS A 196 9.33 -3.75 -3.52
CA LYS A 196 9.89 -2.93 -2.44
C LYS A 196 10.14 -1.53 -2.96
N PHE A 197 9.82 -0.53 -2.15
CA PHE A 197 9.88 0.86 -2.54
C PHE A 197 11.26 1.27 -3.13
N LEU A 198 12.33 0.95 -2.42
CA LEU A 198 13.69 1.28 -2.87
C LEU A 198 14.20 0.40 -4.02
N GLU A 199 13.55 -0.74 -4.29
CA GLU A 199 13.90 -1.65 -5.38
C GLU A 199 13.17 -1.32 -6.68
N ALA A 200 12.12 -0.52 -6.64
CA ALA A 200 11.36 -0.11 -7.80
C ALA A 200 12.26 0.61 -8.83
N ALA A 201 12.12 0.26 -10.12
CA ALA A 201 13.01 0.74 -11.18
C ALA A 201 13.08 2.26 -11.25
N HIS A 202 11.94 2.95 -11.18
CA HIS A 202 11.83 4.41 -11.22
C HIS A 202 12.47 5.08 -10.01
N ILE A 203 12.38 4.48 -8.81
CA ILE A 203 13.07 4.97 -7.61
C ILE A 203 14.59 4.81 -7.76
N LYS A 204 15.04 3.64 -8.25
CA LYS A 204 16.47 3.42 -8.56
C LYS A 204 17.01 4.39 -9.60
N ASP A 205 16.20 4.77 -10.60
CA ASP A 205 16.59 5.75 -11.62
C ASP A 205 16.85 7.12 -11.03
N VAL A 206 15.94 7.61 -10.19
CA VAL A 206 16.06 8.91 -9.52
C VAL A 206 17.20 8.90 -8.49
N LEU A 207 17.35 7.83 -7.71
CA LEU A 207 18.47 7.67 -6.78
C LEU A 207 19.83 7.59 -7.50
N ALA A 208 19.87 6.91 -8.66
CA ALA A 208 21.07 6.87 -9.51
C ALA A 208 21.45 8.27 -10.00
N PHE A 209 20.46 9.11 -10.38
CA PHE A 209 20.72 10.49 -10.78
C PHE A 209 21.35 11.29 -9.62
N LEU A 210 20.79 11.19 -8.41
CA LEU A 210 21.35 11.85 -7.22
C LEU A 210 22.77 11.38 -6.91
N ARG A 211 23.02 10.06 -6.93
CA ARG A 211 24.36 9.48 -6.70
C ARG A 211 25.36 9.96 -7.72
N TRP A 212 24.96 9.99 -8.99
CA TRP A 212 25.84 10.42 -10.05
C TRP A 212 26.12 11.92 -9.99
N ALA A 213 25.16 12.73 -9.60
CA ALA A 213 25.37 14.15 -9.34
C ALA A 213 26.27 14.40 -8.12
N GLU A 214 26.22 13.55 -7.09
CA GLU A 214 27.12 13.62 -5.94
C GLU A 214 28.55 13.18 -6.31
N ASN A 215 28.66 12.09 -7.05
CA ASN A 215 29.94 11.55 -7.53
C ASN A 215 29.90 11.29 -9.04
N PRO A 216 30.34 12.24 -9.89
CA PRO A 216 30.35 12.08 -11.35
C PRO A 216 31.25 10.94 -11.86
N ARG A 217 32.06 10.33 -10.99
CA ARG A 217 32.86 9.14 -11.32
C ARG A 217 32.16 7.82 -11.02
N ASP A 218 30.95 7.85 -10.44
CA ASP A 218 30.14 6.66 -10.27
C ASP A 218 29.60 6.18 -11.65
N ARG A 219 30.35 5.25 -12.24
CA ARG A 219 30.02 4.70 -13.57
C ARG A 219 28.70 3.95 -13.58
N VAL A 220 28.36 3.26 -12.49
CA VAL A 220 27.13 2.45 -12.41
C VAL A 220 25.91 3.38 -12.43
N ALA A 221 25.92 4.39 -11.57
CA ALA A 221 24.86 5.40 -11.52
C ALA A 221 24.76 6.17 -12.84
N GLY A 222 25.89 6.63 -13.39
CA GLY A 222 25.94 7.36 -14.66
C GLY A 222 25.44 6.50 -15.84
N PHE A 223 25.83 5.23 -15.89
CA PHE A 223 25.40 4.29 -16.93
C PHE A 223 23.89 4.10 -16.93
N ARG A 224 23.30 3.98 -15.75
CA ARG A 224 21.85 3.87 -15.58
C ARG A 224 21.13 5.14 -16.05
N VAL A 225 21.56 6.30 -15.60
CA VAL A 225 20.93 7.61 -15.91
C VAL A 225 20.99 7.93 -17.40
N ILE A 226 22.14 7.74 -18.03
CA ILE A 226 22.36 8.07 -19.46
C ILE A 226 21.45 7.21 -20.35
N GLN A 227 21.18 5.96 -20.00
CA GLN A 227 20.31 5.07 -20.76
C GLN A 227 18.81 5.44 -20.65
N LEU A 228 18.42 6.34 -19.74
CA LEU A 228 17.06 6.87 -19.72
C LEU A 228 16.78 7.78 -20.93
N LEU A 229 17.83 8.32 -21.56
CA LEU A 229 17.67 9.17 -22.74
C LEU A 229 17.24 8.35 -23.96
N PRO A 230 16.32 8.87 -24.79
CA PRO A 230 15.86 8.18 -26.00
C PRO A 230 17.02 7.79 -26.92
N GLY A 231 17.02 6.51 -27.36
CA GLY A 231 18.00 5.99 -28.32
C GLY A 231 19.44 5.88 -27.81
N VAL A 232 19.68 6.05 -26.52
CA VAL A 232 20.98 5.84 -25.91
C VAL A 232 21.06 4.40 -25.38
N GLY A 233 21.74 3.55 -26.14
CA GLY A 233 22.02 2.17 -25.72
C GLY A 233 23.32 2.04 -24.91
N PRO A 234 23.63 0.82 -24.42
CA PRO A 234 24.79 0.54 -23.58
C PRO A 234 26.14 1.02 -24.15
N ALA A 235 26.38 0.81 -25.48
CA ALA A 235 27.62 1.24 -26.10
C ALA A 235 27.80 2.76 -26.12
N THR A 236 26.73 3.51 -26.35
CA THR A 236 26.78 4.98 -26.34
C THR A 236 26.95 5.50 -24.90
N ALA A 237 26.25 4.91 -23.93
CA ALA A 237 26.41 5.25 -22.51
C ALA A 237 27.85 5.01 -22.04
N ALA A 238 28.46 3.89 -22.40
CA ALA A 238 29.86 3.59 -22.09
C ALA A 238 30.82 4.67 -22.65
N ARG A 239 30.68 5.04 -23.96
CA ARG A 239 31.52 6.08 -24.58
C ARG A 239 31.38 7.44 -23.91
N ILE A 240 30.18 7.83 -23.46
CA ILE A 240 29.97 9.08 -22.73
C ILE A 240 30.75 9.05 -21.41
N LEU A 241 30.64 7.95 -20.66
CA LEU A 241 31.31 7.78 -19.37
C LEU A 241 32.84 7.70 -19.52
N ASP A 242 33.34 7.04 -20.58
CA ASP A 242 34.78 6.99 -20.90
C ASP A 242 35.29 8.40 -21.19
N ARG A 243 34.57 9.18 -22.00
CA ARG A 243 34.93 10.59 -22.27
C ARG A 243 34.93 11.46 -21.01
N MET A 244 33.99 11.24 -20.09
CA MET A 244 33.97 11.93 -18.81
C MET A 244 35.15 11.54 -17.92
N ALA A 245 35.57 10.28 -17.93
CA ALA A 245 36.68 9.78 -17.13
C ALA A 245 38.04 10.31 -17.61
N GLU A 246 38.18 10.59 -18.92
CA GLU A 246 39.40 11.20 -19.50
C GLU A 246 39.64 12.65 -19.09
N GLN A 247 38.59 13.34 -18.61
CA GLN A 247 38.68 14.76 -18.22
C GLN A 247 38.95 14.92 -16.72
N SER A 248 39.76 15.88 -16.37
CA SER A 248 39.98 16.26 -14.98
C SER A 248 38.71 16.79 -14.29
N ALA A 249 37.78 17.38 -15.08
CA ALA A 249 36.45 17.78 -14.70
C ALA A 249 35.38 16.94 -15.46
N PRO A 250 34.86 15.86 -14.89
CA PRO A 250 33.97 14.94 -15.60
C PRO A 250 32.73 15.59 -16.23
N MET A 251 32.14 16.59 -15.57
CA MET A 251 30.96 17.32 -16.08
C MET A 251 31.29 18.17 -17.33
N ARG A 252 32.54 18.55 -17.54
CA ARG A 252 32.97 19.18 -18.78
C ARG A 252 32.97 18.21 -19.94
N GLY A 253 33.48 16.99 -19.72
CA GLY A 253 33.44 15.90 -20.71
C GLY A 253 32.02 15.59 -21.17
N LEU A 254 31.06 15.56 -20.24
CA LEU A 254 29.63 15.35 -20.55
C LEU A 254 29.07 16.53 -21.39
N SER A 255 29.41 17.76 -21.08
CA SER A 255 28.92 18.94 -21.77
C SER A 255 29.46 19.08 -23.19
N GLU A 256 30.71 18.65 -23.41
CA GLU A 256 31.40 18.68 -24.70
C GLU A 256 31.12 17.46 -25.59
N PHE A 257 30.44 16.45 -25.05
CA PHE A 257 30.10 15.25 -25.82
C PHE A 257 29.09 15.56 -26.93
N THR A 258 29.36 15.06 -28.14
CA THR A 258 28.42 15.20 -29.24
C THR A 258 27.14 14.45 -28.96
N ARG A 259 26.03 15.18 -28.82
CA ARG A 259 24.71 14.63 -28.47
C ARG A 259 24.30 13.53 -29.45
N PRO A 260 23.76 12.40 -28.96
CA PRO A 260 23.18 11.39 -29.81
C PRO A 260 21.98 11.95 -30.59
N ALA A 261 21.85 11.62 -31.87
CA ALA A 261 20.78 12.15 -32.72
C ALA A 261 19.37 11.85 -32.15
N ALA A 262 19.14 10.64 -31.64
CA ALA A 262 17.85 10.25 -31.04
C ALA A 262 17.55 10.95 -29.70
N ALA A 263 18.56 11.45 -28.99
CA ALA A 263 18.40 12.19 -27.74
C ALA A 263 18.45 13.72 -27.96
N ALA A 264 18.46 14.21 -29.21
CA ALA A 264 18.68 15.62 -29.53
C ALA A 264 17.72 16.57 -28.80
N GLU A 265 16.48 16.17 -28.62
CA GLU A 265 15.44 16.97 -27.94
C GLU A 265 15.60 16.94 -26.43
N SER A 266 15.89 15.78 -25.83
CA SER A 266 15.98 15.61 -24.38
C SER A 266 17.38 15.96 -23.81
N TRP A 267 18.40 16.02 -24.63
CA TRP A 267 19.77 16.28 -24.21
C TRP A 267 19.98 17.64 -23.52
N PRO A 268 19.41 18.77 -23.99
CA PRO A 268 19.57 20.07 -23.31
C PRO A 268 18.94 20.09 -21.92
N SER A 269 17.73 19.54 -21.77
CA SER A 269 17.05 19.46 -20.47
C SER A 269 17.82 18.57 -19.49
N PHE A 270 18.35 17.45 -19.97
CA PHE A 270 19.22 16.56 -19.20
C PHE A 270 20.48 17.29 -18.70
N LEU A 271 21.22 17.98 -19.58
CA LEU A 271 22.41 18.72 -19.20
C LEU A 271 22.09 19.83 -18.18
N THR A 272 20.96 20.47 -18.34
CA THR A 272 20.50 21.50 -17.39
C THR A 272 20.22 20.90 -16.01
N ALA A 273 19.45 19.82 -15.97
CA ALA A 273 19.12 19.15 -14.72
C ALA A 273 20.36 18.66 -13.98
N ILE A 274 21.27 17.94 -14.67
CA ILE A 274 22.48 17.39 -14.02
C ILE A 274 23.42 18.48 -13.53
N LYS A 275 23.58 19.59 -14.27
CA LYS A 275 24.41 20.73 -13.85
C LYS A 275 23.86 21.45 -12.63
N LEU A 276 22.55 21.66 -12.56
CA LEU A 276 21.91 22.31 -11.42
C LEU A 276 22.03 21.45 -10.15
N VAL A 277 21.83 20.14 -10.27
CA VAL A 277 21.94 19.21 -9.14
C VAL A 277 23.40 19.03 -8.72
N TYR A 278 24.33 18.87 -9.67
CA TYR A 278 25.78 18.80 -9.39
C TYR A 278 26.30 20.06 -8.68
N GLY A 279 25.87 21.23 -9.16
CA GLY A 279 26.25 22.53 -8.58
C GLY A 279 25.58 22.87 -7.26
N LYS A 280 24.69 22.00 -6.75
CA LYS A 280 23.88 22.22 -5.52
C LYS A 280 23.09 23.54 -5.56
N SER A 281 22.70 23.99 -6.77
CA SER A 281 22.14 25.33 -6.99
C SER A 281 20.74 25.52 -6.42
N ALA A 282 19.95 24.45 -6.29
CA ALA A 282 18.59 24.52 -5.78
C ALA A 282 18.49 24.25 -4.27
N GLY A 283 19.54 23.71 -3.67
CA GLY A 283 19.54 23.25 -2.29
C GLY A 283 18.66 21.99 -2.07
N TRP A 284 18.91 21.32 -0.94
CA TRP A 284 18.18 20.13 -0.55
C TRP A 284 16.88 20.51 0.20
N PRO A 285 15.71 19.86 -0.03
CA PRO A 285 15.43 18.75 -0.95
C PRO A 285 14.98 19.17 -2.37
N ALA A 286 14.96 20.47 -2.73
CA ALA A 286 14.48 20.95 -4.03
C ALA A 286 15.24 20.38 -5.24
N GLU A 287 16.46 19.89 -5.03
CA GLU A 287 17.23 19.16 -6.06
C GLU A 287 16.49 17.89 -6.52
N LEU A 288 15.82 17.18 -5.61
CA LEU A 288 15.05 15.99 -5.94
C LEU A 288 13.82 16.35 -6.80
N ASP A 289 13.15 17.46 -6.50
CA ASP A 289 12.02 17.95 -7.31
C ASP A 289 12.44 18.27 -8.75
N LEU A 290 13.69 18.78 -8.94
CA LEU A 290 14.25 19.03 -10.27
C LEU A 290 14.46 17.72 -11.04
N ILE A 291 14.97 16.69 -10.37
CA ILE A 291 15.18 15.38 -10.98
C ILE A 291 13.84 14.73 -11.34
N CYS A 292 12.88 14.73 -10.44
CA CYS A 292 11.56 14.16 -10.68
C CYS A 292 10.87 14.81 -11.87
N ARG A 293 10.90 16.14 -12.00
CA ARG A 293 10.36 16.88 -13.15
C ARG A 293 11.08 16.54 -14.46
N TRP A 294 12.39 16.36 -14.43
CA TRP A 294 13.14 15.91 -15.59
C TRP A 294 12.79 14.45 -15.95
N TYR A 295 12.57 13.61 -14.95
CA TYR A 295 12.30 12.19 -15.13
C TYR A 295 10.87 11.90 -15.61
N GLU A 296 9.89 12.75 -15.33
CA GLU A 296 8.48 12.55 -15.63
C GLU A 296 8.19 12.15 -17.10
N PRO A 297 8.73 12.83 -18.15
CA PRO A 297 8.53 12.39 -19.52
C PRO A 297 9.17 11.03 -19.84
N HIS A 298 10.23 10.67 -19.13
CA HIS A 298 10.88 9.36 -19.28
C HIS A 298 10.05 8.26 -18.60
N LEU A 299 9.45 8.55 -17.44
CA LEU A 299 8.54 7.65 -16.74
C LEU A 299 7.35 7.27 -17.61
N GLU A 300 6.67 8.26 -18.20
CA GLU A 300 5.53 8.06 -19.10
C GLU A 300 5.90 7.23 -20.35
N ARG A 301 7.12 7.41 -20.86
CA ARG A 301 7.60 6.67 -22.03
C ARG A 301 7.99 5.22 -21.72
N ILE A 302 8.49 4.95 -20.51
CA ILE A 302 9.08 3.64 -20.14
C ILE A 302 8.03 2.74 -19.48
N HIS A 303 7.04 3.29 -18.79
CA HIS A 303 6.11 2.54 -17.96
C HIS A 303 4.65 2.85 -18.32
N GLU A 304 3.86 1.80 -18.52
CA GLU A 304 2.42 1.90 -18.78
C GLU A 304 1.63 2.41 -17.55
N ASP A 305 2.14 2.10 -16.33
CA ASP A 305 1.57 2.49 -15.03
C ASP A 305 2.19 3.78 -14.46
N ALA A 306 2.56 4.74 -15.33
CA ALA A 306 3.28 5.96 -14.95
C ALA A 306 2.62 6.77 -13.82
N ALA A 307 1.28 6.83 -13.79
CA ALA A 307 0.55 7.56 -12.74
C ALA A 307 0.79 6.97 -11.33
N ALA A 308 0.75 5.64 -11.18
CA ALA A 308 1.02 4.98 -9.90
C ALA A 308 2.49 5.16 -9.45
N ARG A 309 3.41 5.18 -10.42
CA ARG A 309 4.85 5.38 -10.14
C ARG A 309 5.18 6.83 -9.80
N GLN A 310 4.40 7.78 -10.29
CA GLN A 310 4.53 9.19 -9.93
C GLN A 310 4.25 9.41 -8.44
N ASP A 311 3.29 8.67 -7.88
CA ASP A 311 2.98 8.68 -6.46
C ASP A 311 4.19 8.21 -5.61
N ASP A 312 4.89 7.17 -6.04
CA ASP A 312 6.12 6.72 -5.39
C ASP A 312 7.22 7.81 -5.42
N LEU A 313 7.37 8.54 -6.54
CA LEU A 313 8.34 9.64 -6.64
C LEU A 313 7.98 10.82 -5.72
N ILE A 314 6.70 11.14 -5.60
CA ILE A 314 6.21 12.15 -4.67
C ILE A 314 6.56 11.73 -3.23
N GLN A 315 6.36 10.46 -2.90
CA GLN A 315 6.68 9.91 -1.60
C GLN A 315 8.18 9.92 -1.31
N LEU A 316 9.02 9.63 -2.32
CA LEU A 316 10.48 9.77 -2.22
C LEU A 316 10.86 11.21 -1.84
N GLY A 317 10.20 12.21 -2.43
CA GLY A 317 10.39 13.63 -2.10
C GLY A 317 10.08 13.94 -0.63
N GLN A 318 9.05 13.33 -0.07
CA GLN A 318 8.70 13.50 1.35
C GLN A 318 9.73 12.87 2.28
N ILE A 319 10.10 11.63 1.99
CA ILE A 319 11.16 10.96 2.75
C ILE A 319 12.43 11.82 2.72
N ALA A 320 12.82 12.33 1.55
CA ALA A 320 13.96 13.20 1.38
C ALA A 320 13.89 14.47 2.23
N SER A 321 12.71 15.07 2.38
CA SER A 321 12.52 16.30 3.17
C SER A 321 12.76 16.11 4.67
N SER A 322 12.74 14.88 5.17
CA SER A 322 13.08 14.55 6.56
C SER A 322 14.59 14.50 6.84
N TYR A 323 15.41 14.58 5.80
CA TYR A 323 16.88 14.54 5.92
C TYR A 323 17.49 15.93 5.77
N PRO A 324 18.55 16.24 6.52
CA PRO A 324 19.17 17.57 6.50
C PRO A 324 19.99 17.85 5.24
N SER A 325 20.43 16.80 4.52
CA SER A 325 21.27 16.95 3.32
C SER A 325 21.14 15.73 2.39
N ARG A 326 21.47 15.93 1.10
CA ARG A 326 21.55 14.88 0.09
C ARG A 326 22.53 13.76 0.49
N GLU A 327 23.66 14.12 1.02
CA GLU A 327 24.70 13.16 1.45
C GLU A 327 24.15 12.21 2.52
N ARG A 328 23.48 12.79 3.54
CA ARG A 328 22.88 12.00 4.60
C ARG A 328 21.75 11.09 4.09
N PHE A 329 20.91 11.62 3.24
CA PHE A 329 19.84 10.86 2.58
C PHE A 329 20.41 9.68 1.79
N LEU A 330 21.38 9.91 0.89
CA LEU A 330 21.99 8.85 0.10
C LEU A 330 22.73 7.82 0.97
N THR A 331 23.46 8.27 1.99
CA THR A 331 24.22 7.37 2.88
C THR A 331 23.27 6.44 3.64
N GLU A 332 22.21 6.96 4.23
CA GLU A 332 21.26 6.16 5.01
C GLU A 332 20.41 5.22 4.14
N LEU A 333 20.14 5.58 2.87
CA LEU A 333 19.47 4.68 1.93
C LEU A 333 20.40 3.65 1.27
N THR A 334 21.74 3.87 1.33
CA THR A 334 22.73 3.00 0.66
C THR A 334 23.36 2.00 1.63
N LEU A 335 23.18 2.18 2.94
CA LEU A 335 23.57 1.18 3.93
C LEU A 335 22.77 -0.10 3.64
N ASP A 336 23.47 -1.09 3.14
CA ASP A 336 23.02 -2.36 2.57
C ASP A 336 21.65 -2.85 3.05
N PRO A 337 20.70 -3.04 2.12
CA PRO A 337 19.62 -3.96 2.40
C PRO A 337 20.25 -5.35 2.50
N PRO A 338 19.92 -6.16 3.52
CA PRO A 338 20.38 -7.54 3.57
C PRO A 338 20.01 -8.24 2.24
N ASP A 339 20.98 -8.95 1.64
CA ASP A 339 20.90 -9.62 0.33
C ASP A 339 19.72 -10.59 0.16
N ALA A 340 18.94 -10.81 1.19
CA ALA A 340 17.84 -11.77 1.28
C ALA A 340 16.52 -11.32 0.58
N THR A 341 16.47 -10.26 -0.19
CA THR A 341 15.19 -9.61 -0.53
C THR A 341 15.02 -9.15 -1.98
N SER A 342 15.73 -9.75 -2.95
CA SER A 342 15.40 -9.53 -4.36
C SER A 342 14.23 -10.42 -4.79
N ASP A 343 13.32 -9.93 -5.63
CA ASP A 343 12.27 -10.75 -6.29
C ASP A 343 12.84 -11.94 -7.10
N ARG A 344 14.17 -11.99 -7.28
CA ARG A 344 14.92 -13.11 -7.87
C ARG A 344 15.49 -14.07 -6.83
N ALA A 345 15.61 -13.68 -5.57
CA ALA A 345 15.80 -14.61 -4.48
C ALA A 345 14.45 -15.28 -4.25
N GLY A 346 14.33 -16.57 -4.55
CA GLY A 346 13.11 -17.37 -4.28
C GLY A 346 12.60 -17.14 -2.85
N THR A 347 11.44 -17.70 -2.56
CA THR A 347 10.82 -17.63 -1.21
C THR A 347 11.90 -17.61 -0.13
N PRO A 348 11.93 -16.60 0.78
CA PRO A 348 12.94 -16.52 1.84
C PRO A 348 13.10 -17.88 2.49
N LEU A 349 14.32 -18.28 2.80
CA LEU A 349 14.57 -19.57 3.43
C LEU A 349 13.66 -19.69 4.63
N LEU A 350 12.94 -20.80 4.77
CA LEU A 350 11.90 -21.02 5.80
C LEU A 350 12.42 -20.81 7.24
N ASP A 351 13.73 -20.81 7.41
CA ASP A 351 14.43 -20.64 8.68
C ASP A 351 14.73 -19.19 9.07
N GLU A 352 14.54 -18.21 8.17
CA GLU A 352 14.79 -16.80 8.45
C GLU A 352 13.56 -16.13 9.10
N ASP A 353 13.81 -15.27 10.10
CA ASP A 353 12.78 -14.49 10.77
C ASP A 353 12.70 -13.09 10.15
N TYR A 354 11.63 -12.79 9.46
CA TYR A 354 11.38 -11.53 8.75
C TYR A 354 9.97 -11.00 8.99
N LEU A 355 9.81 -9.68 8.94
CA LEU A 355 8.54 -8.99 9.09
C LEU A 355 7.73 -9.06 7.78
N ILE A 356 6.42 -9.18 7.88
CA ILE A 356 5.53 -9.22 6.72
C ILE A 356 4.97 -7.81 6.47
N LEU A 357 5.18 -7.30 5.27
CA LEU A 357 4.52 -6.13 4.73
C LEU A 357 3.59 -6.59 3.59
N SER A 358 2.31 -6.24 3.62
CA SER A 358 1.37 -6.73 2.60
C SER A 358 0.27 -5.72 2.29
N THR A 359 -0.13 -5.65 1.02
CA THR A 359 -1.42 -5.03 0.73
C THR A 359 -2.54 -5.85 1.37
N ILE A 360 -3.64 -5.20 1.74
CA ILE A 360 -4.78 -5.89 2.36
C ILE A 360 -5.33 -6.98 1.42
N HIS A 361 -5.32 -6.74 0.10
CA HIS A 361 -5.76 -7.73 -0.89
C HIS A 361 -4.89 -8.99 -0.87
N SER A 362 -3.56 -8.83 -0.84
CA SER A 362 -2.62 -9.95 -0.79
C SER A 362 -2.61 -10.67 0.56
N ALA A 363 -3.10 -10.01 1.61
CA ALA A 363 -3.22 -10.57 2.96
C ALA A 363 -4.47 -11.47 3.13
N LYS A 364 -5.42 -11.48 2.16
CA LYS A 364 -6.59 -12.36 2.23
C LYS A 364 -6.14 -13.82 2.28
N GLY A 365 -6.75 -14.61 3.17
CA GLY A 365 -6.38 -16.01 3.43
C GLY A 365 -5.23 -16.18 4.45
N GLN A 366 -4.43 -15.14 4.71
CA GLN A 366 -3.32 -15.18 5.69
C GLN A 366 -3.79 -14.75 7.09
N GLU A 367 -2.93 -14.97 8.11
CA GLU A 367 -3.24 -14.61 9.49
C GLU A 367 -1.98 -14.49 10.37
N TRP A 368 -1.93 -13.48 11.24
CA TRP A 368 -0.76 -13.21 12.08
C TRP A 368 -1.15 -12.96 13.53
N LYS A 369 -0.21 -13.15 14.46
CA LYS A 369 -0.46 -12.89 15.88
C LYS A 369 -0.65 -11.41 16.16
N SER A 370 0.13 -10.54 15.52
CA SER A 370 0.03 -9.08 15.63
C SER A 370 -0.12 -8.46 14.23
N VAL A 371 -1.11 -7.58 14.07
CA VAL A 371 -1.38 -6.89 12.81
C VAL A 371 -1.41 -5.38 13.05
N PHE A 372 -0.74 -4.65 12.16
CA PHE A 372 -0.75 -3.19 12.10
C PHE A 372 -1.38 -2.76 10.77
N ILE A 373 -2.38 -1.88 10.83
CA ILE A 373 -3.05 -1.32 9.64
C ILE A 373 -2.58 0.13 9.49
N LEU A 374 -1.91 0.42 8.36
CA LEU A 374 -1.42 1.77 8.06
C LEU A 374 -2.54 2.68 7.59
N ASN A 375 -2.39 3.97 7.89
CA ASN A 375 -3.19 5.05 7.31
C ASN A 375 -4.70 4.77 7.41
N ALA A 376 -5.20 4.45 8.63
CA ALA A 376 -6.63 4.27 8.88
C ALA A 376 -7.37 5.62 8.88
N VAL A 377 -7.27 6.35 7.78
CA VAL A 377 -7.81 7.70 7.55
C VAL A 377 -8.57 7.79 6.24
N ASP A 378 -9.55 8.68 6.17
CA ASP A 378 -10.24 9.02 4.92
C ASP A 378 -9.23 9.56 3.89
N GLY A 379 -9.35 9.11 2.63
CA GLY A 379 -8.40 9.38 1.56
C GLY A 379 -7.39 8.25 1.32
N CYS A 380 -7.11 7.44 2.37
CA CYS A 380 -6.28 6.23 2.25
C CYS A 380 -7.10 4.95 2.45
N LEU A 381 -8.01 4.92 3.42
CA LEU A 381 -8.90 3.81 3.72
C LEU A 381 -10.25 4.33 4.27
N PRO A 382 -11.26 4.62 3.41
CA PRO A 382 -11.28 4.36 1.96
C PRO A 382 -10.29 5.21 1.17
N SER A 383 -9.84 4.65 0.03
CA SER A 383 -9.05 5.40 -0.95
C SER A 383 -9.92 6.44 -1.65
N ASP A 384 -9.39 7.65 -1.90
CA ASP A 384 -10.09 8.70 -2.65
C ASP A 384 -10.54 8.22 -4.04
N LEU A 385 -9.78 7.31 -4.66
CA LEU A 385 -10.08 6.73 -5.96
C LEU A 385 -11.25 5.73 -5.92
N ALA A 386 -11.66 5.27 -4.74
CA ALA A 386 -12.70 4.26 -4.53
C ALA A 386 -13.88 4.84 -3.72
N THR A 387 -14.25 6.10 -3.98
CA THR A 387 -15.39 6.78 -3.32
C THR A 387 -16.40 7.33 -4.32
N GLY A 388 -16.29 6.93 -5.58
CA GLY A 388 -17.17 7.40 -6.67
C GLY A 388 -18.60 6.84 -6.61
N SER A 389 -18.81 5.70 -5.93
CA SER A 389 -20.10 5.06 -5.75
C SER A 389 -20.26 4.43 -4.36
N SER A 390 -21.51 4.18 -3.92
CA SER A 390 -21.76 3.47 -2.65
C SER A 390 -21.19 2.05 -2.68
N ALA A 391 -21.24 1.39 -3.82
CA ALA A 391 -20.69 0.03 -3.98
C ALA A 391 -19.17 -0.01 -3.75
N GLU A 392 -18.43 0.98 -4.23
CA GLU A 392 -16.99 1.11 -3.99
C GLU A 392 -16.69 1.37 -2.50
N ILE A 393 -17.47 2.25 -1.86
CA ILE A 393 -17.32 2.51 -0.41
C ILE A 393 -17.59 1.25 0.40
N GLU A 394 -18.60 0.47 0.03
CA GLU A 394 -18.90 -0.80 0.71
C GLU A 394 -17.80 -1.85 0.49
N GLU A 395 -17.14 -1.87 -0.67
CA GLU A 395 -15.96 -2.73 -0.90
C GLU A 395 -14.78 -2.31 -0.03
N GLU A 396 -14.51 -1.02 0.12
CA GLU A 396 -13.48 -0.50 1.03
C GLU A 396 -13.82 -0.81 2.51
N ARG A 397 -15.12 -0.84 2.89
CA ARG A 397 -15.55 -1.31 4.21
C ARG A 397 -15.22 -2.79 4.42
N ARG A 398 -15.47 -3.63 3.41
CA ARG A 398 -15.07 -5.05 3.45
C ARG A 398 -13.55 -5.19 3.52
N LEU A 399 -12.82 -4.29 2.86
CA LEU A 399 -11.36 -4.33 2.88
C LEU A 399 -10.79 -4.09 4.29
N ILE A 400 -11.26 -3.06 5.02
CA ILE A 400 -10.83 -2.86 6.40
C ILE A 400 -11.27 -4.02 7.31
N TYR A 401 -12.46 -4.56 7.12
CA TYR A 401 -12.93 -5.75 7.84
C TYR A 401 -12.00 -6.94 7.61
N VAL A 402 -11.61 -7.22 6.36
CA VAL A 402 -10.63 -8.26 6.04
C VAL A 402 -9.32 -7.99 6.77
N ALA A 403 -8.79 -6.77 6.71
CA ALA A 403 -7.55 -6.42 7.39
C ALA A 403 -7.61 -6.67 8.90
N MET A 404 -8.70 -6.26 9.57
CA MET A 404 -8.90 -6.47 11.00
C MET A 404 -8.96 -7.95 11.37
N THR A 405 -9.65 -8.77 10.56
CA THR A 405 -9.82 -10.21 10.80
C THR A 405 -8.59 -11.05 10.47
N ARG A 406 -7.49 -10.44 10.00
CA ARG A 406 -6.18 -11.12 9.87
C ARG A 406 -5.44 -11.24 11.19
N ALA A 407 -5.82 -10.44 12.19
CA ALA A 407 -5.20 -10.43 13.51
C ALA A 407 -5.72 -11.58 14.39
N LYS A 408 -4.78 -12.28 15.05
CA LYS A 408 -5.11 -13.32 16.04
C LYS A 408 -5.23 -12.76 17.45
N ASN A 409 -4.24 -11.96 17.87
CA ASN A 409 -4.10 -11.52 19.26
C ASN A 409 -4.12 -10.00 19.38
N ASN A 410 -3.31 -9.30 18.61
CA ASN A 410 -3.11 -7.86 18.70
C ASN A 410 -3.44 -7.19 17.38
N LEU A 411 -4.19 -6.10 17.44
CA LEU A 411 -4.57 -5.30 16.28
C LEU A 411 -4.34 -3.82 16.58
N HIS A 412 -3.58 -3.16 15.70
CA HIS A 412 -3.31 -1.73 15.77
C HIS A 412 -3.76 -1.07 14.47
N LEU A 413 -4.63 -0.06 14.59
CA LEU A 413 -5.01 0.80 13.47
C LEU A 413 -4.35 2.16 13.69
N ILE A 414 -3.49 2.57 12.77
CA ILE A 414 -2.71 3.79 12.91
C ILE A 414 -3.36 4.92 12.13
N VAL A 415 -3.57 6.05 12.81
CA VAL A 415 -4.27 7.23 12.33
C VAL A 415 -3.30 8.41 12.33
N PRO A 416 -2.57 8.68 11.25
CA PRO A 416 -1.76 9.89 11.13
C PRO A 416 -2.67 11.12 11.04
N GLN A 417 -2.40 12.15 11.88
CA GLN A 417 -3.17 13.40 11.87
C GLN A 417 -2.90 14.25 10.62
N ARG A 418 -1.74 14.08 10.02
CA ARG A 418 -1.36 14.67 8.75
C ARG A 418 -0.84 13.58 7.84
N PHE A 419 -1.41 13.48 6.67
CA PHE A 419 -0.92 12.59 5.63
C PHE A 419 -0.83 13.34 4.30
N PHE A 420 -0.18 12.75 3.36
CA PHE A 420 0.03 13.33 2.06
C PHE A 420 -1.09 12.97 1.09
N ALA A 421 -1.79 13.97 0.54
CA ALA A 421 -2.82 13.74 -0.46
C ALA A 421 -2.25 13.78 -1.88
N HIS A 422 -2.49 12.72 -2.64
CA HIS A 422 -1.92 12.50 -3.99
C HIS A 422 -2.66 13.26 -5.11
N SER A 423 -3.87 13.79 -4.85
CA SER A 423 -4.78 14.25 -5.91
C SER A 423 -4.74 15.74 -6.25
N GLN A 424 -3.92 16.57 -5.61
CA GLN A 424 -3.91 18.02 -5.88
C GLN A 424 -2.75 18.46 -6.78
N ARG A 425 -3.07 18.74 -8.06
CA ARG A 425 -2.16 19.26 -9.11
C ARG A 425 -1.77 20.75 -8.97
N SER A 426 -2.13 21.46 -7.91
CA SER A 426 -1.83 22.90 -7.79
C SER A 426 -1.10 23.25 -6.50
N GLY A 427 -0.03 24.00 -6.62
CA GLY A 427 1.00 24.44 -5.69
C GLY A 427 0.59 25.00 -4.33
N GLY A 428 -0.01 24.17 -3.46
CA GLY A 428 -0.32 24.46 -2.05
C GLY A 428 0.30 23.41 -1.12
N ALA A 429 0.24 23.64 0.19
CA ALA A 429 0.80 22.76 1.21
C ALA A 429 0.29 21.32 1.00
N ARG A 430 1.21 20.40 0.75
CA ARG A 430 0.97 19.01 0.37
C ARG A 430 0.50 18.11 1.52
N HIS A 431 0.38 18.65 2.73
CA HIS A 431 -0.13 17.93 3.89
C HIS A 431 -1.59 18.31 4.14
N MET A 432 -2.46 17.30 4.18
CA MET A 432 -3.84 17.45 4.63
C MET A 432 -3.98 16.95 6.07
N TYR A 433 -4.83 17.63 6.84
CA TYR A 433 -5.26 17.08 8.12
C TYR A 433 -6.23 15.94 7.84
N ALA A 434 -5.87 14.76 8.33
CA ALA A 434 -6.68 13.57 8.13
C ALA A 434 -7.81 13.49 9.15
N ALA A 435 -8.99 13.17 8.66
CA ALA A 435 -10.03 12.60 9.52
C ALA A 435 -9.76 11.10 9.67
N ARG A 436 -10.00 10.56 10.88
CA ARG A 436 -10.04 9.10 11.05
C ARG A 436 -11.00 8.50 10.03
N THR A 437 -10.70 7.29 9.56
CA THR A 437 -11.55 6.57 8.61
C THR A 437 -13.03 6.60 9.00
N ARG A 438 -13.90 6.89 8.05
CA ARG A 438 -15.36 6.89 8.22
C ARG A 438 -15.93 5.53 8.62
N PHE A 439 -15.16 4.46 8.45
CA PHE A 439 -15.55 3.11 8.84
C PHE A 439 -15.48 2.86 10.35
N ILE A 440 -14.87 3.79 11.10
CA ILE A 440 -14.86 3.77 12.57
C ILE A 440 -15.48 5.07 13.07
N PRO A 441 -16.81 5.25 12.95
CA PRO A 441 -17.51 6.43 13.48
C PRO A 441 -17.49 6.49 15.02
N ALA A 442 -17.96 7.58 15.59
CA ALA A 442 -17.91 7.82 17.03
C ALA A 442 -18.66 6.74 17.86
N ASP A 443 -19.74 6.21 17.29
CA ASP A 443 -20.64 5.28 17.99
C ASP A 443 -19.98 3.92 18.29
N ILE A 444 -19.01 3.49 17.48
CA ILE A 444 -18.31 2.22 17.69
C ILE A 444 -16.93 2.36 18.34
N LEU A 445 -16.51 3.60 18.68
CA LEU A 445 -15.19 3.85 19.28
C LEU A 445 -14.95 3.10 20.58
N HIS A 446 -16.01 2.80 21.31
CA HIS A 446 -15.92 2.07 22.58
C HIS A 446 -15.40 0.63 22.43
N HIS A 447 -15.36 0.08 21.21
CA HIS A 447 -14.74 -1.21 20.91
C HIS A 447 -13.23 -1.12 20.74
N PHE A 448 -12.67 0.08 20.66
CA PHE A 448 -11.25 0.34 20.47
C PHE A 448 -10.65 1.01 21.70
N GLU A 449 -9.36 0.85 21.89
CA GLU A 449 -8.58 1.59 22.88
C GLU A 449 -7.80 2.70 22.21
N GLY A 450 -8.09 3.95 22.55
CA GLY A 450 -7.43 5.12 21.98
C GLY A 450 -6.04 5.32 22.56
N CYS A 451 -5.03 5.48 21.71
CA CYS A 451 -3.65 5.76 22.09
C CYS A 451 -3.12 6.97 21.32
N LEU A 452 -2.41 7.87 21.99
CA LEU A 452 -1.65 8.96 21.37
C LEU A 452 -0.17 8.60 21.39
N TRP A 453 0.52 8.74 20.26
CA TRP A 453 1.96 8.52 20.17
C TRP A 453 2.64 9.61 19.32
N PRO A 454 3.82 10.12 19.71
CA PRO A 454 4.47 9.82 20.98
C PRO A 454 3.65 10.35 22.16
N LEU A 455 3.68 9.64 23.25
CA LEU A 455 3.16 10.17 24.52
C LEU A 455 3.79 11.52 24.74
N ALA A 456 2.98 12.56 25.02
CA ALA A 456 3.51 13.86 25.42
C ALA A 456 4.52 13.60 26.55
N ALA A 457 5.78 14.01 26.38
CA ALA A 457 6.73 13.97 27.47
C ALA A 457 6.05 14.66 28.65
N GLU A 458 5.94 13.98 29.81
CA GLU A 458 5.50 14.64 31.02
C GLU A 458 6.31 15.93 31.13
N PRO A 459 5.67 17.08 31.37
CA PRO A 459 6.41 18.30 31.53
C PRO A 459 7.39 18.04 32.67
N ALA A 460 8.68 18.08 32.37
CA ALA A 460 9.72 18.04 33.38
C ALA A 460 9.29 19.04 34.45
N ASP A 461 9.25 18.61 35.72
CA ASP A 461 8.94 19.45 36.89
C ASP A 461 9.87 20.66 36.94
N GLY A 462 9.56 21.65 36.13
CA GLY A 462 10.15 22.98 36.15
C GLY A 462 9.12 23.92 36.78
N PRO A 463 9.54 24.94 37.51
CA PRO A 463 8.63 25.81 38.26
C PRO A 463 7.58 26.40 37.30
N ALA A 464 6.30 26.24 37.67
CA ALA A 464 5.14 26.67 36.93
C ALA A 464 5.27 28.14 36.50
N VAL A 465 5.70 28.40 35.27
CA VAL A 465 5.55 29.71 34.65
C VAL A 465 4.06 29.87 34.36
N SER A 466 3.41 30.73 35.18
CA SER A 466 2.00 31.10 35.06
C SER A 466 1.75 31.57 33.62
N ARG A 467 1.15 30.74 32.80
CA ARG A 467 0.63 31.13 31.47
C ARG A 467 -0.58 32.03 31.74
N GLN A 468 -0.35 33.34 31.70
CA GLN A 468 -1.45 34.30 31.63
C GLN A 468 -2.32 33.94 30.42
N ARG A 469 -3.53 33.45 30.69
CA ARG A 469 -4.55 33.31 29.65
C ARG A 469 -4.80 34.68 29.02
N THR A 470 -4.30 34.91 27.86
CA THR A 470 -4.59 36.12 27.08
C THR A 470 -6.02 35.99 26.58
N ASP A 471 -6.94 36.77 27.20
CA ASP A 471 -8.32 36.85 26.72
C ASP A 471 -8.33 37.60 25.37
N ILE A 472 -8.33 36.83 24.29
CA ILE A 472 -8.35 37.32 22.90
C ILE A 472 -9.63 38.14 22.67
N GLY A 473 -10.77 37.80 23.31
CA GLY A 473 -12.03 38.52 23.21
C GLY A 473 -11.96 39.92 23.84
N ALA A 474 -11.23 40.08 24.94
CA ALA A 474 -11.00 41.39 25.56
C ALA A 474 -10.05 42.26 24.70
N ARG A 475 -9.08 41.65 24.00
CA ARG A 475 -8.15 42.38 23.13
C ARG A 475 -8.82 42.85 21.84
N LEU A 476 -9.68 42.06 21.24
CA LEU A 476 -10.50 42.45 20.09
C LEU A 476 -11.49 43.58 20.42
N ARG A 477 -12.14 43.54 21.58
CA ARG A 477 -13.06 44.60 22.01
C ARG A 477 -12.37 45.97 22.25
N ARG A 478 -11.05 46.00 22.49
CA ARG A 478 -10.27 47.26 22.62
C ARG A 478 -9.82 47.83 21.28
N MET A 479 -9.78 47.03 20.21
CA MET A 479 -9.41 47.49 18.86
C MET A 479 -10.57 48.13 18.08
N TRP A 480 -11.80 48.02 18.60
CA TRP A 480 -13.03 48.54 17.97
C TRP A 480 -13.72 49.65 18.83
N LYS A 481 -12.94 50.34 19.63
CA LYS A 481 -13.36 51.59 20.27
C LYS A 481 -12.58 52.79 19.74
#